data_c7612138b2e56c349157f44f5f3fbde4
#
_entry.id   c7612138b2e56c349157f44f5f3fbde4
#
_cell.length_a   1.000
_cell.length_b   1.000
_cell.length_c   1.000
_cell.angle_alpha   90.00
_cell.angle_beta   90.00
_cell.angle_gamma   90.00
#
_symmetry.space_group_name_H-M   'P 1'
#
loop_
_entity.id
_entity.type
_entity.pdbx_description
1 polymer ?
#
loop_
_entity_poly.entity_id
_entity_poly.type
_entity_poly.pdbx_seq_one_letter_code
_entity_poly.pdbx_strand_id
1 'polypeptide(L)'
;ELKAQLMEMRNDDLQEVLNSMTKSAKRNSKQLLKSYETFSDAVVCDFMRLKSVPSIQPVNNPRLTLLAAGKKPLINPFHRTMNEHHGVDYLIPEGTPVFATADGRVENISEKNSSEGKTISINHGNGYKTRYAHLLDIRVSEGSVVKRGDIIALSGNSGLSFAPHLHYEVSLNGTRVDPVHYFFMELDADEYQ
;
A
#
# COMPACT_ATOMS: atom_id res chain seq x y z
N GLU A 1 -1.83 14.19 -55.79
CA GLU A 1 -1.84 15.66 -55.73
C GLU A 1 -0.47 16.19 -55.29
N LEU A 2 0.05 15.82 -54.10
CA LEU A 2 1.35 16.26 -53.56
C LEU A 2 2.54 15.90 -54.47
N LYS A 3 2.52 14.71 -55.09
CA LYS A 3 3.58 14.22 -55.99
C LYS A 3 3.65 15.02 -57.32
N ALA A 4 2.52 15.48 -57.83
CA ALA A 4 2.46 16.32 -59.04
C ALA A 4 2.98 17.74 -58.75
N GLN A 5 2.62 18.33 -57.62
CA GLN A 5 3.11 19.64 -57.19
C GLN A 5 4.63 19.64 -56.97
N LEU A 6 5.20 18.59 -56.39
CA LEU A 6 6.65 18.44 -56.18
C LEU A 6 7.44 18.31 -57.48
N MET A 7 6.83 17.78 -58.57
CA MET A 7 7.48 17.64 -59.90
C MET A 7 7.57 18.95 -60.68
N GLU A 8 6.74 19.94 -60.36
CA GLU A 8 6.73 21.24 -60.98
C GLU A 8 7.58 22.31 -60.29
N MET A 9 8.10 21.99 -59.09
CA MET A 9 8.90 22.93 -58.32
C MET A 9 10.34 23.00 -58.79
N ARG A 10 10.93 24.21 -58.70
CA ARG A 10 12.39 24.41 -58.95
C ARG A 10 13.19 23.74 -57.81
N ASN A 11 14.43 23.39 -58.09
CA ASN A 11 15.30 22.66 -57.17
C ASN A 11 15.51 23.39 -55.83
N ASP A 12 15.57 24.72 -55.85
CA ASP A 12 15.73 25.55 -54.64
C ASP A 12 14.48 25.54 -53.74
N ASP A 13 13.30 25.60 -54.35
CA ASP A 13 12.01 25.55 -53.67
C ASP A 13 11.78 24.16 -53.05
N LEU A 14 12.20 23.09 -53.70
CA LEU A 14 12.18 21.72 -53.20
C LEU A 14 13.07 21.56 -51.98
N GLN A 15 14.26 22.15 -51.98
CA GLN A 15 15.21 22.12 -50.87
C GLN A 15 14.63 22.82 -49.61
N GLU A 16 13.98 23.96 -49.82
CA GLU A 16 13.33 24.72 -48.75
C GLU A 16 12.17 23.93 -48.11
N VAL A 17 11.32 23.31 -48.93
CA VAL A 17 10.24 22.43 -48.45
C VAL A 17 10.79 21.23 -47.67
N LEU A 18 11.82 20.56 -48.17
CA LEU A 18 12.47 19.44 -47.48
C LEU A 18 13.07 19.85 -46.14
N ASN A 19 13.73 21.00 -46.09
CA ASN A 19 14.29 21.54 -44.84
C ASN A 19 13.18 21.87 -43.80
N SER A 20 12.09 22.50 -44.28
CA SER A 20 10.94 22.80 -43.40
C SER A 20 10.26 21.55 -42.86
N MET A 21 10.05 20.52 -43.71
CA MET A 21 9.49 19.23 -43.32
C MET A 21 10.41 18.50 -42.34
N THR A 22 11.71 18.51 -42.56
CA THR A 22 12.70 17.89 -41.65
C THR A 22 12.72 18.60 -40.30
N LYS A 23 12.66 19.93 -40.28
CA LYS A 23 12.57 20.72 -39.05
C LYS A 23 11.29 20.45 -38.29
N SER A 24 10.16 20.34 -39.01
CA SER A 24 8.87 19.99 -38.41
C SER A 24 8.87 18.56 -37.84
N ALA A 25 9.40 17.58 -38.57
CA ALA A 25 9.53 16.21 -38.13
C ALA A 25 10.39 16.08 -36.86
N LYS A 26 11.54 16.76 -36.80
CA LYS A 26 12.41 16.83 -35.62
C LYS A 26 11.71 17.44 -34.41
N ARG A 27 10.94 18.53 -34.62
CA ARG A 27 10.16 19.18 -33.56
C ARG A 27 9.08 18.25 -33.00
N ASN A 28 8.33 17.60 -33.88
CA ASN A 28 7.25 16.66 -33.49
C ASN A 28 7.81 15.45 -32.75
N SER A 29 8.93 14.88 -33.20
CA SER A 29 9.62 13.78 -32.57
C SER A 29 10.08 14.16 -31.15
N LYS A 30 10.67 15.34 -30.97
CA LYS A 30 11.10 15.85 -29.67
C LYS A 30 9.91 16.05 -28.70
N GLN A 31 8.79 16.56 -29.23
CA GLN A 31 7.57 16.75 -28.44
C GLN A 31 6.95 15.42 -27.99
N LEU A 32 6.95 14.43 -28.90
CA LEU A 32 6.46 13.08 -28.59
C LEU A 32 7.31 12.40 -27.51
N LEU A 33 8.64 12.48 -27.62
CA LEU A 33 9.56 11.95 -26.60
C LEU A 33 9.29 12.58 -25.24
N LYS A 34 9.15 13.90 -25.16
CA LYS A 34 8.85 14.59 -23.90
C LYS A 34 7.51 14.15 -23.30
N SER A 35 6.49 13.95 -24.12
CA SER A 35 5.18 13.45 -23.68
C SER A 35 5.30 12.03 -23.12
N TYR A 36 6.09 11.16 -23.77
CA TYR A 36 6.33 9.80 -23.32
C TYR A 36 7.08 9.75 -21.98
N GLU A 37 8.13 10.56 -21.81
CA GLU A 37 8.84 10.68 -20.52
C GLU A 37 7.90 11.11 -19.41
N THR A 38 7.10 12.16 -19.62
CA THR A 38 6.13 12.66 -18.63
C THR A 38 5.09 11.59 -18.25
N PHE A 39 4.60 10.83 -19.24
CA PHE A 39 3.66 9.73 -19.00
C PHE A 39 4.32 8.59 -18.23
N SER A 40 5.55 8.20 -18.60
CA SER A 40 6.31 7.16 -17.92
C SER A 40 6.54 7.50 -16.44
N ASP A 41 6.94 8.74 -16.14
CA ASP A 41 7.16 9.21 -14.76
C ASP A 41 5.86 9.19 -13.95
N ALA A 42 4.74 9.58 -14.53
CA ALA A 42 3.43 9.53 -13.87
C ALA A 42 3.03 8.09 -13.53
N VAL A 43 3.17 7.15 -14.47
CA VAL A 43 2.85 5.72 -14.25
C VAL A 43 3.74 5.12 -13.16
N VAL A 44 5.04 5.41 -13.16
CA VAL A 44 5.97 4.93 -12.12
C VAL A 44 5.59 5.50 -10.75
N CYS A 45 5.24 6.78 -10.69
CA CYS A 45 4.82 7.42 -9.44
C CYS A 45 3.54 6.77 -8.87
N ASP A 46 2.54 6.50 -9.70
CA ASP A 46 1.29 5.84 -9.26
C ASP A 46 1.52 4.40 -8.84
N PHE A 47 2.39 3.66 -9.53
CA PHE A 47 2.76 2.31 -9.14
C PHE A 47 3.48 2.28 -7.78
N MET A 48 4.38 3.23 -7.51
CA MET A 48 5.05 3.34 -6.21
C MET A 48 4.06 3.71 -5.10
N ARG A 49 3.05 4.53 -5.39
CA ARG A 49 1.97 4.85 -4.45
C ARG A 49 1.13 3.61 -4.10
N LEU A 50 0.78 2.78 -5.09
CA LEU A 50 0.02 1.55 -4.87
C LEU A 50 0.74 0.54 -3.96
N LYS A 51 2.09 0.51 -3.99
CA LYS A 51 2.88 -0.34 -3.09
C LYS A 51 2.77 0.05 -1.63
N SER A 52 2.52 1.33 -1.34
CA SER A 52 2.39 1.86 0.03
C SER A 52 0.99 1.68 0.63
N VAL A 53 0.00 1.31 -0.18
CA VAL A 53 -1.37 1.06 0.32
C VAL A 53 -1.44 -0.31 0.99
N PRO A 54 -1.92 -0.43 2.25
CA PRO A 54 -2.00 -1.69 2.99
C PRO A 54 -3.18 -2.55 2.49
N SER A 55 -3.05 -3.14 1.31
CA SER A 55 -4.12 -3.71 0.50
C SER A 55 -4.35 -5.22 0.67
N ILE A 56 -3.57 -5.88 1.53
CA ILE A 56 -3.78 -7.28 1.92
C ILE A 56 -4.09 -7.38 3.41
N GLN A 57 -4.66 -8.50 3.85
CA GLN A 57 -4.83 -8.79 5.26
C GLN A 57 -3.48 -9.13 5.94
N PRO A 58 -3.32 -8.84 7.22
CA PRO A 58 -2.09 -9.13 7.96
C PRO A 58 -1.92 -10.63 8.28
N VAL A 59 -2.93 -11.44 8.00
CA VAL A 59 -2.95 -12.90 8.22
C VAL A 59 -3.62 -13.60 7.05
N ASN A 60 -3.32 -14.87 6.85
CA ASN A 60 -4.00 -15.66 5.81
C ASN A 60 -5.46 -15.95 6.22
N ASN A 61 -6.40 -15.21 5.65
CA ASN A 61 -7.83 -15.27 5.97
C ASN A 61 -8.70 -15.05 4.71
N PRO A 62 -8.61 -15.93 3.70
CA PRO A 62 -9.24 -15.72 2.38
C PRO A 62 -10.77 -15.65 2.43
N ARG A 63 -11.41 -16.11 3.50
CA ARG A 63 -12.88 -16.09 3.67
C ARG A 63 -13.36 -15.06 4.69
N LEU A 64 -12.52 -14.17 5.18
CA LEU A 64 -12.81 -13.14 6.20
C LEU A 64 -13.44 -13.71 7.51
N THR A 65 -13.32 -15.02 7.74
CA THR A 65 -13.97 -15.70 8.88
C THR A 65 -13.28 -15.48 10.23
N LEU A 66 -12.03 -14.99 10.21
CA LEU A 66 -11.21 -14.77 11.42
C LEU A 66 -11.40 -13.39 12.05
N LEU A 67 -12.18 -12.50 11.41
CA LEU A 67 -12.49 -11.18 11.95
C LEU A 67 -13.47 -11.29 13.10
N ALA A 68 -13.02 -10.91 14.31
CA ALA A 68 -13.81 -10.96 15.54
C ALA A 68 -14.43 -9.61 15.90
N ALA A 69 -13.65 -8.53 15.75
CA ALA A 69 -14.08 -7.18 16.06
C ALA A 69 -13.57 -6.19 15.00
N GLY A 70 -14.43 -5.28 14.58
CA GLY A 70 -14.08 -4.18 13.69
C GLY A 70 -13.96 -2.85 14.44
N LYS A 71 -13.64 -1.78 13.72
CA LYS A 71 -13.57 -0.42 14.26
C LYS A 71 -14.95 0.05 14.75
N LYS A 72 -15.21 0.00 16.05
CA LYS A 72 -16.45 0.44 16.71
C LYS A 72 -16.23 0.67 18.20
N PRO A 73 -17.10 1.42 18.89
CA PRO A 73 -17.09 1.48 20.35
C PRO A 73 -17.30 0.09 20.96
N LEU A 74 -16.37 -0.34 21.79
CA LEU A 74 -16.47 -1.59 22.55
C LEU A 74 -16.38 -1.30 24.04
N ILE A 75 -17.08 -2.11 24.85
CA ILE A 75 -16.91 -2.08 26.30
C ILE A 75 -15.61 -2.80 26.64
N ASN A 76 -14.66 -2.06 27.21
CA ASN A 76 -13.42 -2.66 27.71
C ASN A 76 -13.77 -3.67 28.80
N PRO A 77 -13.48 -4.95 28.63
CA PRO A 77 -13.90 -5.98 29.58
C PRO A 77 -13.15 -5.94 30.91
N PHE A 78 -11.96 -5.34 30.95
CA PHE A 78 -11.16 -5.19 32.18
C PHE A 78 -11.63 -4.01 33.04
N HIS A 79 -11.91 -2.88 32.41
CA HIS A 79 -12.24 -1.64 33.11
C HIS A 79 -13.73 -1.25 33.02
N ARG A 80 -14.53 -1.99 32.23
CA ARG A 80 -15.96 -1.72 31.97
C ARG A 80 -16.23 -0.30 31.43
N THR A 81 -15.24 0.31 30.82
CA THR A 81 -15.35 1.61 30.16
C THR A 81 -15.64 1.42 28.68
N MET A 82 -16.40 2.33 28.09
CA MET A 82 -16.54 2.39 26.61
C MET A 82 -15.25 2.97 26.03
N ASN A 83 -14.53 2.15 25.29
CA ASN A 83 -13.36 2.59 24.54
C ASN A 83 -13.63 2.43 23.04
N GLU A 84 -13.14 3.34 22.27
CA GLU A 84 -13.17 3.22 20.81
C GLU A 84 -12.15 2.15 20.39
N HIS A 85 -12.62 1.10 19.71
CA HIS A 85 -11.74 0.11 19.10
C HIS A 85 -11.24 0.66 17.76
N HIS A 86 -9.93 0.91 17.65
CA HIS A 86 -9.36 1.67 16.56
C HIS A 86 -8.92 0.84 15.36
N GLY A 87 -9.06 -0.48 15.43
CA GLY A 87 -8.59 -1.42 14.43
C GLY A 87 -9.54 -2.59 14.21
N VAL A 88 -8.99 -3.69 13.77
CA VAL A 88 -9.67 -4.99 13.65
C VAL A 88 -8.90 -6.04 14.44
N ASP A 89 -9.65 -6.96 15.06
CA ASP A 89 -9.10 -8.10 15.78
C ASP A 89 -9.32 -9.38 14.96
N TYR A 90 -8.24 -10.15 14.79
CA TYR A 90 -8.25 -11.47 14.19
C TYR A 90 -8.10 -12.52 15.29
N LEU A 91 -9.14 -13.32 15.53
CA LEU A 91 -9.06 -14.49 16.41
C LEU A 91 -8.28 -15.60 15.71
N ILE A 92 -7.03 -15.75 16.09
CA ILE A 92 -6.09 -16.70 15.50
C ILE A 92 -5.23 -17.34 16.58
N PRO A 93 -4.79 -18.60 16.41
CA PRO A 93 -3.89 -19.26 17.34
C PRO A 93 -2.56 -18.50 17.49
N GLU A 94 -1.94 -18.62 18.68
CA GLU A 94 -0.57 -18.15 18.88
C GLU A 94 0.38 -18.83 17.88
N GLY A 95 1.40 -18.08 17.41
CA GLY A 95 2.36 -18.57 16.44
C GLY A 95 1.91 -18.50 14.98
N THR A 96 0.70 -17.96 14.69
CA THR A 96 0.27 -17.73 13.31
C THR A 96 1.13 -16.64 12.66
N PRO A 97 1.65 -16.85 11.43
CA PRO A 97 2.42 -15.84 10.72
C PRO A 97 1.63 -14.55 10.49
N VAL A 98 2.28 -13.41 10.79
CA VAL A 98 1.75 -12.06 10.56
C VAL A 98 2.56 -11.40 9.44
N PHE A 99 1.86 -10.83 8.45
CA PHE A 99 2.45 -10.28 7.23
C PHE A 99 2.40 -8.76 7.23
N ALA A 100 3.42 -8.14 6.60
CA ALA A 100 3.38 -6.73 6.24
C ALA A 100 2.33 -6.50 5.14
N THR A 101 1.39 -5.59 5.36
CA THR A 101 0.24 -5.38 4.46
C THR A 101 0.55 -4.49 3.27
N ALA A 102 1.70 -3.81 3.28
CA ALA A 102 2.25 -2.99 2.19
C ALA A 102 3.79 -2.95 2.28
N ASP A 103 4.45 -2.46 1.21
CA ASP A 103 5.87 -2.14 1.25
C ASP A 103 6.10 -1.00 2.25
N GLY A 104 7.21 -1.04 3.01
CA GLY A 104 7.48 0.02 3.99
C GLY A 104 8.77 -0.19 4.78
N ARG A 105 8.90 0.62 5.82
CA ARG A 105 9.99 0.56 6.79
C ARG A 105 9.44 0.41 8.20
N VAL A 106 10.00 -0.50 8.97
CA VAL A 106 9.67 -0.65 10.40
C VAL A 106 10.07 0.62 11.13
N GLU A 107 9.09 1.33 11.68
CA GLU A 107 9.30 2.63 12.34
C GLU A 107 9.57 2.45 13.83
N ASN A 108 8.84 1.54 14.49
CA ASN A 108 8.97 1.30 15.92
C ASN A 108 8.61 -0.15 16.27
N ILE A 109 9.35 -0.70 17.23
CA ILE A 109 9.08 -1.97 17.87
C ILE A 109 8.97 -1.73 19.38
N SER A 110 7.93 -2.27 20.02
CA SER A 110 7.80 -2.25 21.48
C SER A 110 7.60 -3.66 22.00
N GLU A 111 8.51 -4.07 22.87
CA GLU A 111 8.43 -5.33 23.62
C GLU A 111 7.99 -5.10 25.09
N LYS A 112 7.61 -3.86 25.40
CA LYS A 112 7.19 -3.49 26.77
C LYS A 112 5.90 -4.23 27.12
N ASN A 113 5.77 -4.59 28.38
CA ASN A 113 4.56 -5.17 28.94
C ASN A 113 3.49 -4.08 29.15
N SER A 114 2.99 -3.54 28.05
CA SER A 114 1.91 -2.56 27.96
C SER A 114 0.55 -3.26 27.78
N SER A 115 -0.53 -2.52 27.79
CA SER A 115 -1.86 -3.07 27.46
C SER A 115 -1.92 -3.76 26.09
N GLU A 116 -1.15 -3.29 25.14
CA GLU A 116 -1.09 -3.85 23.76
C GLU A 116 -0.02 -4.94 23.59
N GLY A 117 0.77 -5.22 24.65
CA GLY A 117 1.85 -6.20 24.61
C GLY A 117 2.96 -5.84 23.63
N LYS A 118 3.51 -6.84 22.94
CA LYS A 118 4.52 -6.62 21.89
C LYS A 118 3.87 -6.07 20.63
N THR A 119 4.43 -4.97 20.10
CA THR A 119 3.87 -4.27 18.95
C THR A 119 4.93 -3.92 17.89
N ILE A 120 4.48 -3.86 16.65
CA ILE A 120 5.26 -3.32 15.50
C ILE A 120 4.44 -2.20 14.87
N SER A 121 5.12 -1.11 14.50
CA SER A 121 4.56 -0.07 13.65
C SER A 121 5.40 0.06 12.38
N ILE A 122 4.74 0.08 11.22
CA ILE A 122 5.39 0.18 9.90
C ILE A 122 4.90 1.45 9.20
N ASN A 123 5.86 2.23 8.71
CA ASN A 123 5.60 3.40 7.87
C ASN A 123 5.73 2.98 6.40
N HIS A 124 4.65 3.08 5.65
CA HIS A 124 4.57 2.69 4.25
C HIS A 124 4.80 3.85 3.26
N GLY A 125 4.99 5.07 3.79
CA GLY A 125 5.02 6.27 2.96
C GLY A 125 3.62 6.73 2.55
N ASN A 126 3.55 7.84 1.81
CA ASN A 126 2.29 8.44 1.34
C ASN A 126 1.21 8.63 2.43
N GLY A 127 1.64 8.82 3.68
CA GLY A 127 0.77 9.00 4.85
C GLY A 127 0.26 7.71 5.49
N TYR A 128 0.51 6.54 4.91
CA TYR A 128 0.06 5.26 5.44
C TYR A 128 1.01 4.73 6.52
N LYS A 129 0.43 4.31 7.65
CA LYS A 129 1.10 3.53 8.69
C LYS A 129 0.19 2.39 9.14
N THR A 130 0.79 1.27 9.50
CA THR A 130 0.10 0.12 10.08
C THR A 130 0.69 -0.22 11.44
N ARG A 131 -0.14 -0.78 12.33
CA ARG A 131 0.23 -1.23 13.66
C ARG A 131 -0.29 -2.64 13.90
N TYR A 132 0.56 -3.46 14.50
CA TYR A 132 0.30 -4.85 14.84
C TYR A 132 0.56 -5.02 16.33
N ALA A 133 -0.36 -5.60 17.08
CA ALA A 133 -0.26 -5.74 18.54
C ALA A 133 -0.58 -7.15 19.02
N HIS A 134 -0.33 -7.39 20.32
CA HIS A 134 -0.48 -8.68 21.02
C HIS A 134 0.40 -9.80 20.43
N LEU A 135 1.57 -9.44 19.88
CA LEU A 135 2.47 -10.35 19.19
C LEU A 135 3.18 -11.31 20.18
N LEU A 136 3.47 -12.52 19.72
CA LEU A 136 4.29 -13.50 20.42
C LEU A 136 5.78 -13.24 20.19
N ASP A 137 6.17 -13.14 18.94
CA ASP A 137 7.56 -13.02 18.52
C ASP A 137 7.69 -12.07 17.33
N ILE A 138 8.75 -11.27 17.30
CA ILE A 138 9.01 -10.24 16.28
C ILE A 138 10.18 -10.71 15.44
N ARG A 139 10.02 -10.75 14.11
CA ARG A 139 10.96 -11.30 13.13
C ARG A 139 11.76 -10.23 12.38
N VAL A 140 11.51 -8.96 12.64
CA VAL A 140 12.15 -7.82 11.99
C VAL A 140 12.76 -6.90 13.04
N SER A 141 13.63 -5.99 12.60
CA SER A 141 14.24 -4.97 13.46
C SER A 141 13.76 -3.56 13.08
N GLU A 142 13.84 -2.63 14.01
CA GLU A 142 13.58 -1.21 13.70
C GLU A 142 14.49 -0.74 12.55
N GLY A 143 13.92 0.05 11.65
CA GLY A 143 14.60 0.53 10.46
C GLY A 143 14.67 -0.47 9.29
N SER A 144 14.29 -1.74 9.47
CA SER A 144 14.25 -2.73 8.38
C SER A 144 13.26 -2.33 7.30
N VAL A 145 13.62 -2.57 6.04
CA VAL A 145 12.71 -2.45 4.89
C VAL A 145 11.98 -3.77 4.73
N VAL A 146 10.67 -3.70 4.60
CA VAL A 146 9.79 -4.85 4.37
C VAL A 146 8.98 -4.66 3.11
N LYS A 147 8.63 -5.76 2.46
CA LYS A 147 7.71 -5.79 1.32
C LYS A 147 6.36 -6.33 1.74
N ARG A 148 5.33 -5.98 1.01
CA ARG A 148 4.01 -6.58 1.16
C ARG A 148 4.10 -8.09 1.09
N GLY A 149 3.52 -8.78 2.08
CA GLY A 149 3.57 -10.24 2.20
C GLY A 149 4.77 -10.80 2.96
N ASP A 150 5.75 -9.98 3.36
CA ASP A 150 6.85 -10.45 4.22
C ASP A 150 6.33 -10.81 5.61
N ILE A 151 6.82 -11.92 6.17
CA ILE A 151 6.53 -12.30 7.55
C ILE A 151 7.31 -11.36 8.48
N ILE A 152 6.58 -10.60 9.30
CA ILE A 152 7.14 -9.61 10.23
C ILE A 152 7.10 -10.06 11.69
N ALA A 153 6.16 -10.94 12.02
CA ALA A 153 5.94 -11.42 13.39
C ALA A 153 5.17 -12.74 13.43
N LEU A 154 5.00 -13.25 14.63
CA LEU A 154 4.02 -14.30 14.97
C LEU A 154 2.96 -13.71 15.90
N SER A 155 1.69 -14.07 15.67
CA SER A 155 0.58 -13.71 16.54
C SER A 155 0.74 -14.29 17.92
N GLY A 156 0.15 -13.67 18.94
CA GLY A 156 0.28 -14.10 20.31
C GLY A 156 -0.90 -13.73 21.18
N ASN A 157 -0.60 -13.59 22.47
CA ASN A 157 -1.54 -13.21 23.51
C ASN A 157 -0.86 -12.28 24.55
N SER A 158 0.10 -11.46 24.10
CA SER A 158 0.86 -10.56 24.97
C SER A 158 0.04 -9.33 25.36
N GLY A 159 0.32 -8.75 26.54
CA GLY A 159 -0.39 -7.60 27.06
C GLY A 159 -1.74 -7.95 27.72
N LEU A 160 -2.68 -7.00 27.70
CA LEU A 160 -4.05 -7.21 28.21
C LEU A 160 -4.92 -7.82 27.12
N SER A 161 -4.91 -9.14 27.05
CA SER A 161 -5.67 -9.92 26.09
C SER A 161 -6.38 -11.09 26.78
N PHE A 162 -7.63 -11.37 26.40
CA PHE A 162 -8.42 -12.49 26.94
C PHE A 162 -8.20 -13.80 26.20
N ALA A 163 -7.84 -13.72 24.95
CA ALA A 163 -7.64 -14.88 24.08
C ALA A 163 -6.59 -14.53 23.01
N PRO A 164 -5.90 -15.53 22.46
CA PRO A 164 -4.97 -15.30 21.35
C PRO A 164 -5.64 -14.58 20.19
N HIS A 165 -5.10 -13.44 19.82
CA HIS A 165 -5.56 -12.64 18.67
C HIS A 165 -4.46 -11.72 18.16
N LEU A 166 -4.64 -11.21 16.94
CA LEU A 166 -3.88 -10.10 16.40
C LEU A 166 -4.77 -8.86 16.37
N HIS A 167 -4.34 -7.78 17.01
CA HIS A 167 -4.93 -6.47 16.80
C HIS A 167 -4.18 -5.73 15.69
N TYR A 168 -4.92 -5.23 14.70
CA TYR A 168 -4.37 -4.58 13.51
C TYR A 168 -5.02 -3.23 13.26
N GLU A 169 -4.20 -2.17 13.10
CA GLU A 169 -4.66 -0.82 12.80
C GLU A 169 -4.05 -0.30 11.50
N VAL A 170 -4.81 0.54 10.80
CA VAL A 170 -4.35 1.37 9.67
C VAL A 170 -4.56 2.83 10.02
N SER A 171 -3.59 3.66 9.71
CA SER A 171 -3.73 5.12 9.75
C SER A 171 -3.30 5.76 8.44
N LEU A 172 -4.00 6.82 8.08
CA LEU A 172 -3.72 7.66 6.91
C LEU A 172 -3.58 9.11 7.37
N ASN A 173 -2.42 9.73 7.11
CA ASN A 173 -2.09 11.09 7.52
C ASN A 173 -2.33 11.35 9.03
N GLY A 174 -1.99 10.36 9.87
CA GLY A 174 -2.14 10.44 11.32
C GLY A 174 -3.55 10.16 11.85
N THR A 175 -4.54 9.96 10.97
CA THR A 175 -5.92 9.60 11.36
C THR A 175 -6.11 8.09 11.22
N ARG A 176 -6.63 7.43 12.26
CA ARG A 176 -6.97 6.00 12.20
C ARG A 176 -8.19 5.78 11.30
N VAL A 177 -8.04 4.87 10.35
CA VAL A 177 -9.07 4.50 9.37
C VAL A 177 -9.52 3.05 9.60
N ASP A 178 -10.65 2.65 9.01
CA ASP A 178 -11.11 1.27 9.11
C ASP A 178 -10.29 0.37 8.19
N PRO A 179 -9.55 -0.62 8.74
CA PRO A 179 -8.72 -1.52 7.92
C PRO A 179 -9.49 -2.35 6.89
N VAL A 180 -10.75 -2.66 7.15
CA VAL A 180 -11.59 -3.49 6.27
C VAL A 180 -11.72 -2.89 4.87
N HIS A 181 -11.71 -1.56 4.76
CA HIS A 181 -11.79 -0.87 3.48
C HIS A 181 -10.54 -1.03 2.59
N TYR A 182 -9.48 -1.65 3.12
CA TYR A 182 -8.19 -1.78 2.43
C TYR A 182 -7.88 -3.21 1.94
N PHE A 183 -8.71 -4.22 2.23
CA PHE A 183 -8.43 -5.63 1.91
C PHE A 183 -8.78 -6.03 0.48
N PHE A 184 -8.80 -5.10 -0.45
CA PHE A 184 -9.30 -5.27 -1.81
C PHE A 184 -8.42 -6.15 -2.73
N MET A 185 -7.17 -6.43 -2.38
CA MET A 185 -6.31 -7.30 -3.21
C MET A 185 -6.51 -8.80 -2.96
N GLU A 186 -7.28 -9.17 -1.93
CA GLU A 186 -7.55 -10.56 -1.59
C GLU A 186 -8.98 -10.97 -1.93
N LEU A 187 -9.81 -10.04 -2.41
CA LEU A 187 -11.19 -10.30 -2.80
C LEU A 187 -11.23 -10.74 -4.27
N ASP A 188 -11.90 -11.85 -4.54
CA ASP A 188 -12.22 -12.26 -5.91
C ASP A 188 -13.24 -11.29 -6.53
N ALA A 189 -13.26 -11.22 -7.88
CA ALA A 189 -14.15 -10.29 -8.61
C ALA A 189 -15.64 -10.48 -8.26
N ASP A 190 -16.05 -11.66 -7.82
CA ASP A 190 -17.41 -11.99 -7.42
C ASP A 190 -17.75 -11.55 -5.98
N GLU A 191 -16.75 -11.28 -5.15
CA GLU A 191 -16.92 -10.79 -3.77
C GLU A 191 -17.01 -9.25 -3.70
N TYR A 192 -16.79 -8.56 -4.82
CA TYR A 192 -16.86 -7.10 -4.95
C TYR A 192 -18.27 -6.57 -5.24
N GLN A 193 -19.29 -7.45 -5.34
CA GLN A 193 -20.71 -7.08 -5.53
C GLN A 193 -21.45 -7.00 -4.16
#